data_ad3fcee6424bbfddcd91731bad615dc1
#
_entry.id   ad3fcee6424bbfddcd91731bad615dc1
#
_cell.length_a   1.000
_cell.length_b   1.000
_cell.length_c   1.000
_cell.angle_alpha   90.00
_cell.angle_beta   90.00
_cell.angle_gamma   90.00
#
_symmetry.space_group_name_H-M   'P 1'
#
loop_
_entity.id
_entity.type
_entity.pdbx_description
1 polymer ?
#
loop_
_entity_poly.entity_id
_entity_poly.type
_entity_poly.pdbx_seq_one_letter_code
_entity_poly.pdbx_strand_id
1 'polypeptide(L)'
;METKTKKEATSKKEDAKSKDVTASKADKKASADDQKSGTEFREFFIDELKDILWAEKALLKALPKMRKAATGKELAASFESHLSETENQISTLEQVFDMMGEKPKTKKCDAMEGLLSETESIISDTEKGSAIRDAGLILAAQKVEHYEIATYGTLAAFADAMQEAKVAKLLRSILRD
;
A
#
# COMPACT_ATOMS: atom_id res chain seq x y z
N MET A 1 62.91 -36.54 -51.24
CA MET A 1 62.79 -35.25 -51.92
C MET A 1 61.55 -34.61 -51.30
N GLU A 2 61.71 -33.75 -50.29
CA GLU A 2 61.81 -32.29 -50.37
C GLU A 2 60.57 -31.70 -51.08
N THR A 3 59.80 -30.82 -50.55
CA THR A 3 60.10 -29.56 -49.81
C THR A 3 58.81 -29.04 -49.15
N LYS A 4 58.85 -28.59 -47.89
CA LYS A 4 58.59 -27.24 -47.36
C LYS A 4 57.48 -26.42 -48.05
N THR A 5 56.48 -25.96 -47.29
CA THR A 5 56.50 -24.54 -46.89
C THR A 5 55.53 -24.24 -45.73
N LYS A 6 56.03 -23.43 -44.85
CA LYS A 6 55.51 -22.82 -43.62
C LYS A 6 54.91 -21.47 -44.00
N LYS A 7 53.77 -21.14 -43.40
CA LYS A 7 53.15 -19.82 -43.08
C LYS A 7 51.61 -19.99 -43.09
N GLU A 8 50.88 -19.66 -42.12
CA GLU A 8 50.65 -18.39 -41.46
C GLU A 8 49.97 -18.62 -40.10
N ALA A 9 50.58 -18.13 -39.08
CA ALA A 9 49.91 -17.89 -37.81
C ALA A 9 50.20 -16.45 -37.47
N THR A 10 49.19 -15.59 -37.64
CA THR A 10 49.03 -14.29 -36.93
C THR A 10 47.81 -13.59 -37.47
N SER A 11 46.69 -13.63 -36.73
CA SER A 11 45.64 -12.60 -36.70
C SER A 11 44.38 -13.14 -36.03
N LYS A 12 44.40 -13.24 -34.72
CA LYS A 12 43.17 -13.36 -33.90
C LYS A 12 43.47 -13.05 -32.42
N LYS A 13 43.83 -11.82 -32.15
CA LYS A 13 44.04 -11.38 -30.73
C LYS A 13 43.61 -9.96 -30.40
N GLU A 14 42.91 -9.24 -31.28
CA GLU A 14 42.45 -7.87 -30.97
C GLU A 14 40.95 -7.68 -30.79
N ASP A 15 40.08 -8.63 -31.20
CA ASP A 15 38.63 -8.45 -31.10
C ASP A 15 37.99 -8.90 -29.78
N ALA A 16 38.71 -9.58 -28.91
CA ALA A 16 38.15 -10.08 -27.64
C ALA A 16 38.10 -9.04 -26.52
N LYS A 17 38.91 -7.96 -26.61
CA LYS A 17 39.04 -6.97 -25.52
C LYS A 17 38.00 -5.84 -25.59
N SER A 18 37.38 -5.62 -26.74
CA SER A 18 36.37 -4.57 -26.93
C SER A 18 34.94 -5.01 -26.53
N LYS A 19 34.64 -6.30 -26.57
CA LYS A 19 33.30 -6.83 -26.21
C LYS A 19 33.07 -6.95 -24.71
N ASP A 20 34.09 -7.20 -23.93
CA ASP A 20 34.01 -7.41 -22.49
C ASP A 20 33.77 -6.11 -21.70
N VAL A 21 34.32 -4.97 -22.17
CA VAL A 21 34.18 -3.66 -21.52
C VAL A 21 32.80 -3.03 -21.76
N THR A 22 32.11 -3.37 -22.86
CA THR A 22 30.77 -2.86 -23.18
C THR A 22 29.69 -3.65 -22.44
N ALA A 23 29.82 -4.97 -22.28
CA ALA A 23 28.94 -5.81 -21.46
C ALA A 23 28.98 -5.36 -20.00
N SER A 24 30.18 -5.20 -19.42
CA SER A 24 30.33 -4.75 -18.01
C SER A 24 29.74 -3.36 -17.72
N LYS A 25 29.69 -2.45 -18.69
CA LYS A 25 29.07 -1.12 -18.52
C LYS A 25 27.55 -1.17 -18.63
N ALA A 26 26.99 -2.04 -19.47
CA ALA A 26 25.56 -2.25 -19.62
C ALA A 26 24.98 -2.91 -18.37
N ASP A 27 25.64 -3.95 -17.84
CA ASP A 27 25.21 -4.66 -16.64
C ASP A 27 25.26 -3.75 -15.39
N LYS A 28 26.29 -2.89 -15.27
CA LYS A 28 26.37 -1.92 -14.17
C LYS A 28 25.29 -0.82 -14.25
N LYS A 29 24.91 -0.42 -15.46
CA LYS A 29 23.85 0.56 -15.65
C LYS A 29 22.49 -0.04 -15.35
N ALA A 30 22.20 -1.25 -15.84
CA ALA A 30 20.97 -1.97 -15.55
C ALA A 30 20.78 -2.18 -14.03
N SER A 31 21.83 -2.65 -13.33
CA SER A 31 21.77 -2.84 -11.88
C SER A 31 21.57 -1.54 -11.08
N ALA A 32 22.10 -0.41 -11.56
CA ALA A 32 21.91 0.90 -10.93
C ALA A 32 20.47 1.44 -11.15
N ASP A 33 19.91 1.24 -12.33
CA ASP A 33 18.55 1.63 -12.65
C ASP A 33 17.53 0.77 -11.89
N ASP A 34 17.76 -0.54 -11.73
CA ASP A 34 16.93 -1.44 -10.92
C ASP A 34 16.98 -1.07 -9.44
N GLN A 35 18.15 -0.73 -8.92
CA GLN A 35 18.30 -0.34 -7.53
C GLN A 35 17.61 1.00 -7.23
N LYS A 36 17.67 1.95 -8.15
CA LYS A 36 16.97 3.23 -8.06
C LYS A 36 15.45 3.02 -8.07
N SER A 37 14.95 2.23 -9.00
CA SER A 37 13.53 1.89 -9.11
C SER A 37 13.01 1.21 -7.84
N GLY A 38 13.79 0.28 -7.26
CA GLY A 38 13.43 -0.37 -5.99
C GLY A 38 13.34 0.61 -4.82
N THR A 39 14.23 1.61 -4.77
CA THR A 39 14.20 2.65 -3.73
C THR A 39 12.97 3.55 -3.89
N GLU A 40 12.68 4.03 -5.10
CA GLU A 40 11.52 4.87 -5.40
C GLU A 40 10.20 4.12 -5.10
N PHE A 41 10.13 2.83 -5.39
CA PHE A 41 8.95 2.02 -5.10
C PHE A 41 8.74 1.82 -3.59
N ARG A 42 9.83 1.63 -2.84
CA ARG A 42 9.76 1.56 -1.38
C ARG A 42 9.30 2.88 -0.76
N GLU A 43 9.79 4.01 -1.24
CA GLU A 43 9.37 5.34 -0.77
C GLU A 43 7.88 5.55 -1.03
N PHE A 44 7.40 5.20 -2.21
CA PHE A 44 5.98 5.24 -2.56
C PHE A 44 5.14 4.37 -1.63
N PHE A 45 5.56 3.12 -1.39
CA PHE A 45 4.87 2.22 -0.45
C PHE A 45 4.78 2.81 0.97
N ILE A 46 5.86 3.40 1.48
CA ILE A 46 5.86 4.07 2.79
C ILE A 46 4.91 5.27 2.81
N ASP A 47 4.82 6.01 1.73
CA ASP A 47 3.89 7.14 1.63
C ASP A 47 2.43 6.70 1.63
N GLU A 48 2.12 5.59 0.98
CA GLU A 48 0.78 4.99 1.00
C GLU A 48 0.44 4.38 2.39
N LEU A 49 1.41 3.83 3.10
CA LEU A 49 1.22 3.42 4.50
C LEU A 49 0.89 4.62 5.41
N LYS A 50 1.51 5.78 5.18
CA LYS A 50 1.19 7.01 5.93
C LYS A 50 -0.23 7.51 5.63
N ASP A 51 -0.67 7.37 4.37
CA ASP A 51 -2.00 7.74 3.90
C ASP A 51 -3.07 6.90 4.60
N ILE A 52 -2.95 5.57 4.54
CA ILE A 52 -3.92 4.67 5.20
C ILE A 52 -3.90 4.83 6.73
N LEU A 53 -2.74 5.04 7.35
CA LEU A 53 -2.68 5.31 8.79
C LEU A 53 -3.42 6.59 9.19
N TRP A 54 -3.41 7.61 8.31
CA TRP A 54 -4.21 8.81 8.54
C TRP A 54 -5.69 8.50 8.42
N ALA A 55 -6.09 7.71 7.43
CA ALA A 55 -7.47 7.30 7.20
C ALA A 55 -8.04 6.57 8.44
N GLU A 56 -7.33 5.57 8.96
CA GLU A 56 -7.71 4.84 10.17
C GLU A 56 -7.88 5.77 11.38
N LYS A 57 -6.93 6.68 11.60
CA LYS A 57 -7.00 7.66 12.68
C LYS A 57 -8.15 8.67 12.52
N ALA A 58 -8.58 8.94 11.32
CA ALA A 58 -9.76 9.75 11.04
C ALA A 58 -11.05 8.95 11.33
N LEU A 59 -11.08 7.65 11.00
CA LEU A 59 -12.20 6.74 11.31
C LEU A 59 -12.43 6.59 12.82
N LEU A 60 -11.38 6.52 13.65
CA LEU A 60 -11.54 6.52 15.10
C LEU A 60 -12.37 7.70 15.62
N LYS A 61 -12.39 8.83 14.91
CA LYS A 61 -13.16 10.02 15.28
C LYS A 61 -14.55 10.04 14.65
N ALA A 62 -14.71 9.42 13.48
CA ALA A 62 -15.96 9.42 12.72
C ALA A 62 -16.92 8.31 13.20
N LEU A 63 -16.43 7.10 13.47
CA LEU A 63 -17.24 5.95 13.87
C LEU A 63 -18.10 6.20 15.13
N PRO A 64 -17.60 6.84 16.19
CA PRO A 64 -18.45 7.21 17.34
C PRO A 64 -19.59 8.18 16.98
N LYS A 65 -19.37 9.08 16.00
CA LYS A 65 -20.43 9.99 15.51
C LYS A 65 -21.48 9.21 14.69
N MET A 66 -21.04 8.30 13.82
CA MET A 66 -21.91 7.44 13.02
C MET A 66 -22.77 6.57 13.92
N ARG A 67 -22.15 5.91 14.92
CA ARG A 67 -22.84 5.11 15.93
C ARG A 67 -23.93 5.91 16.67
N LYS A 68 -23.61 7.15 17.09
CA LYS A 68 -24.58 8.03 17.77
C LYS A 68 -25.71 8.49 16.86
N ALA A 69 -25.46 8.60 15.56
CA ALA A 69 -26.43 9.02 14.56
C ALA A 69 -27.36 7.87 14.12
N ALA A 70 -26.91 6.63 14.23
CA ALA A 70 -27.69 5.45 13.89
C ALA A 70 -28.91 5.29 14.80
N THR A 71 -30.02 4.83 14.23
CA THR A 71 -31.27 4.54 14.90
C THR A 71 -31.41 3.06 15.24
N GLY A 72 -31.03 2.20 14.30
CA GLY A 72 -31.04 0.76 14.47
C GLY A 72 -29.96 0.29 15.44
N LYS A 73 -30.34 -0.54 16.42
CA LYS A 73 -29.40 -1.07 17.42
C LYS A 73 -28.31 -1.93 16.77
N GLU A 74 -28.65 -2.69 15.76
CA GLU A 74 -27.72 -3.55 15.02
C GLU A 74 -26.70 -2.71 14.26
N LEU A 75 -27.14 -1.63 13.60
CA LEU A 75 -26.27 -0.70 12.90
C LEU A 75 -25.31 0.02 13.87
N ALA A 76 -25.83 0.44 15.03
CA ALA A 76 -25.01 1.04 16.08
C ALA A 76 -23.97 0.04 16.62
N ALA A 77 -24.32 -1.23 16.79
CA ALA A 77 -23.40 -2.29 17.19
C ALA A 77 -22.34 -2.58 16.13
N SER A 78 -22.69 -2.54 14.84
CA SER A 78 -21.72 -2.68 13.74
C SER A 78 -20.67 -1.55 13.76
N PHE A 79 -21.06 -0.30 14.02
CA PHE A 79 -20.09 0.80 14.18
C PHE A 79 -19.19 0.65 15.40
N GLU A 80 -19.69 0.04 16.48
CA GLU A 80 -18.87 -0.28 17.66
C GLU A 80 -17.84 -1.37 17.34
N SER A 81 -18.25 -2.42 16.60
CA SER A 81 -17.32 -3.47 16.12
C SER A 81 -16.24 -2.87 15.25
N HIS A 82 -16.64 -2.11 14.23
CA HIS A 82 -15.71 -1.45 13.31
C HIS A 82 -14.72 -0.51 14.06
N LEU A 83 -15.16 0.18 15.09
CA LEU A 83 -14.27 0.99 15.93
C LEU A 83 -13.16 0.15 16.56
N SER A 84 -13.49 -1.00 17.11
CA SER A 84 -12.52 -1.93 17.71
C SER A 84 -11.59 -2.54 16.65
N GLU A 85 -12.11 -2.83 15.46
CA GLU A 85 -11.33 -3.32 14.31
C GLU A 85 -10.33 -2.25 13.86
N THR A 86 -10.75 -0.99 13.72
CA THR A 86 -9.90 0.16 13.39
C THR A 86 -8.74 0.34 14.40
N GLU A 87 -8.99 0.17 15.70
CA GLU A 87 -7.93 0.20 16.71
C GLU A 87 -6.89 -0.90 16.50
N ASN A 88 -7.32 -2.11 16.15
CA ASN A 88 -6.43 -3.24 15.83
C ASN A 88 -5.67 -3.02 14.53
N GLN A 89 -6.31 -2.44 13.51
CA GLN A 89 -5.70 -2.10 12.23
C GLN A 89 -4.58 -1.07 12.39
N ILE A 90 -4.79 -0.03 13.20
CA ILE A 90 -3.76 0.95 13.55
C ILE A 90 -2.57 0.26 14.24
N SER A 91 -2.82 -0.61 15.20
CA SER A 91 -1.76 -1.37 15.90
C SER A 91 -0.97 -2.25 14.91
N THR A 92 -1.65 -2.87 13.95
CA THR A 92 -1.02 -3.69 12.91
C THR A 92 -0.19 -2.82 11.95
N LEU A 93 -0.69 -1.64 11.56
CA LEU A 93 0.08 -0.68 10.75
C LEU A 93 1.33 -0.18 11.46
N GLU A 94 1.26 0.08 12.77
CA GLU A 94 2.43 0.48 13.56
C GLU A 94 3.51 -0.63 13.56
N GLN A 95 3.12 -1.91 13.65
CA GLN A 95 4.04 -3.03 13.49
C GLN A 95 4.64 -3.08 12.06
N VAL A 96 3.84 -2.80 11.03
CA VAL A 96 4.33 -2.72 9.65
C VAL A 96 5.38 -1.61 9.51
N PHE A 97 5.15 -0.42 10.08
CA PHE A 97 6.15 0.66 10.10
C PHE A 97 7.45 0.23 10.79
N ASP A 98 7.37 -0.41 11.95
CA ASP A 98 8.55 -0.92 12.67
C ASP A 98 9.34 -1.93 11.82
N MET A 99 8.65 -2.85 11.15
CA MET A 99 9.29 -3.84 10.26
C MET A 99 9.97 -3.20 9.05
N MET A 100 9.42 -2.09 8.56
CA MET A 100 10.01 -1.31 7.48
C MET A 100 11.13 -0.38 7.96
N GLY A 101 11.42 -0.32 9.28
CA GLY A 101 12.43 0.57 9.85
C GLY A 101 12.03 2.05 9.82
N GLU A 102 10.72 2.32 9.77
CA GLU A 102 10.16 3.66 9.66
C GLU A 102 9.38 4.03 10.93
N LYS A 103 9.26 5.33 11.18
CA LYS A 103 8.38 5.81 12.26
C LYS A 103 6.95 5.94 11.75
N PRO A 104 5.93 5.54 12.53
CA PRO A 104 4.53 5.71 12.15
C PRO A 104 4.17 7.20 12.12
N LYS A 105 4.17 7.78 10.91
CA LYS A 105 3.72 9.14 10.63
C LYS A 105 2.50 9.09 9.72
N THR A 106 1.66 10.09 9.79
CA THR A 106 0.49 10.23 8.95
C THR A 106 0.72 11.22 7.81
N LYS A 107 0.13 10.96 6.65
CA LYS A 107 -0.05 11.86 5.53
C LYS A 107 -1.54 11.95 5.26
N LYS A 108 -2.08 13.17 5.12
CA LYS A 108 -3.51 13.37 4.92
C LYS A 108 -4.02 12.60 3.70
N CYS A 109 -5.05 11.79 3.90
CA CYS A 109 -5.74 11.06 2.85
C CYS A 109 -6.94 11.87 2.35
N ASP A 110 -6.83 12.41 1.14
CA ASP A 110 -7.91 13.21 0.53
C ASP A 110 -9.13 12.33 0.19
N ALA A 111 -8.93 11.05 -0.15
CA ALA A 111 -10.01 10.12 -0.43
C ALA A 111 -10.87 9.88 0.83
N MET A 112 -10.24 9.50 1.95
CA MET A 112 -10.95 9.27 3.21
C MET A 112 -11.59 10.56 3.74
N GLU A 113 -10.92 11.70 3.63
CA GLU A 113 -11.52 13.00 4.01
C GLU A 113 -12.82 13.26 3.22
N GLY A 114 -12.82 12.98 1.92
CA GLY A 114 -14.02 13.10 1.08
C GLY A 114 -15.14 12.16 1.52
N LEU A 115 -14.84 10.90 1.81
CA LEU A 115 -15.80 9.90 2.31
C LEU A 115 -16.40 10.31 3.65
N LEU A 116 -15.59 10.82 4.56
CA LEU A 116 -16.06 11.28 5.87
C LEU A 116 -16.88 12.57 5.77
N SER A 117 -16.51 13.49 4.87
CA SER A 117 -17.31 14.69 4.58
C SER A 117 -18.69 14.32 4.03
N GLU A 118 -18.77 13.34 3.11
CA GLU A 118 -20.05 12.82 2.61
C GLU A 118 -20.87 12.19 3.73
N THR A 119 -20.23 11.47 4.66
CA THR A 119 -20.88 10.89 5.83
C THR A 119 -21.49 11.97 6.74
N GLU A 120 -20.76 13.07 6.98
CA GLU A 120 -21.25 14.20 7.76
C GLU A 120 -22.43 14.90 7.07
N SER A 121 -22.40 15.02 5.74
CA SER A 121 -23.54 15.54 4.96
C SER A 121 -24.78 14.65 5.10
N ILE A 122 -24.64 13.33 5.03
CA ILE A 122 -25.76 12.39 5.25
C ILE A 122 -26.39 12.59 6.64
N ILE A 123 -25.59 12.77 7.66
CA ILE A 123 -26.07 13.01 9.03
C ILE A 123 -26.80 14.36 9.14
N SER A 124 -26.29 15.41 8.47
CA SER A 124 -26.90 16.74 8.53
C SER A 124 -28.20 16.86 7.73
N ASP A 125 -28.24 16.22 6.56
CA ASP A 125 -29.31 16.41 5.57
C ASP A 125 -30.48 15.43 5.75
N THR A 126 -30.37 14.46 6.66
CA THR A 126 -31.42 13.48 6.96
C THR A 126 -32.05 13.72 8.33
N GLU A 127 -33.30 13.31 8.49
CA GLU A 127 -34.01 13.43 9.74
C GLU A 127 -33.49 12.45 10.79
N LYS A 128 -33.24 12.95 12.01
CA LYS A 128 -32.83 12.12 13.14
C LYS A 128 -33.88 11.06 13.46
N GLY A 129 -33.43 9.81 13.57
CA GLY A 129 -34.31 8.67 13.88
C GLY A 129 -34.99 8.10 12.63
N SER A 130 -34.66 8.56 11.43
CA SER A 130 -35.27 8.06 10.20
C SER A 130 -34.52 6.84 9.64
N ALA A 131 -35.26 5.95 8.98
CA ALA A 131 -34.68 4.84 8.23
C ALA A 131 -33.81 5.32 7.05
N ILE A 132 -34.06 6.52 6.53
CA ILE A 132 -33.25 7.13 5.47
C ILE A 132 -31.84 7.45 5.97
N ARG A 133 -31.74 7.96 7.20
CA ARG A 133 -30.43 8.18 7.84
C ARG A 133 -29.66 6.89 7.99
N ASP A 134 -30.28 5.83 8.52
CA ASP A 134 -29.63 4.53 8.68
C ASP A 134 -29.18 3.95 7.34
N ALA A 135 -30.02 4.03 6.30
CA ALA A 135 -29.64 3.61 4.95
C ALA A 135 -28.44 4.42 4.39
N GLY A 136 -28.43 5.73 4.62
CA GLY A 136 -27.31 6.61 4.24
C GLY A 136 -26.02 6.27 4.99
N LEU A 137 -26.10 5.97 6.29
CA LEU A 137 -24.95 5.57 7.10
C LEU A 137 -24.40 4.20 6.64
N ILE A 138 -25.26 3.25 6.27
CA ILE A 138 -24.83 1.96 5.69
C ILE A 138 -24.10 2.22 4.36
N LEU A 139 -24.63 3.07 3.49
CA LEU A 139 -23.99 3.40 2.22
C LEU A 139 -22.60 4.03 2.46
N ALA A 140 -22.49 4.98 3.40
CA ALA A 140 -21.23 5.62 3.73
C ALA A 140 -20.21 4.61 4.28
N ALA A 141 -20.61 3.73 5.21
CA ALA A 141 -19.76 2.67 5.75
C ALA A 141 -19.23 1.75 4.63
N GLN A 142 -20.12 1.29 3.73
CA GLN A 142 -19.70 0.45 2.61
C GLN A 142 -18.66 1.11 1.70
N LYS A 143 -18.73 2.41 1.48
CA LYS A 143 -17.73 3.14 0.71
C LYS A 143 -16.36 3.17 1.43
N VAL A 144 -16.37 3.39 2.74
CA VAL A 144 -15.17 3.34 3.57
C VAL A 144 -14.54 1.95 3.51
N GLU A 145 -15.31 0.89 3.77
CA GLU A 145 -14.85 -0.50 3.69
C GLU A 145 -14.21 -0.84 2.34
N HIS A 146 -14.83 -0.42 1.23
CA HIS A 146 -14.27 -0.69 -0.09
C HIS A 146 -12.97 0.07 -0.34
N TYR A 147 -12.83 1.28 0.20
CA TYR A 147 -11.56 2.00 0.19
C TYR A 147 -10.47 1.22 0.96
N GLU A 148 -10.77 0.73 2.16
CA GLU A 148 -9.85 -0.06 2.98
C GLU A 148 -9.45 -1.36 2.28
N ILE A 149 -10.41 -2.12 1.75
CA ILE A 149 -10.16 -3.36 0.99
C ILE A 149 -9.23 -3.10 -0.19
N ALA A 150 -9.51 -2.08 -0.99
CA ALA A 150 -8.68 -1.74 -2.15
C ALA A 150 -7.26 -1.36 -1.73
N THR A 151 -7.13 -0.54 -0.69
CA THR A 151 -5.84 -0.03 -0.21
C THR A 151 -5.01 -1.16 0.41
N TYR A 152 -5.53 -1.90 1.38
CA TYR A 152 -4.81 -2.99 2.03
C TYR A 152 -4.46 -4.13 1.07
N GLY A 153 -5.37 -4.47 0.15
CA GLY A 153 -5.10 -5.48 -0.88
C GLY A 153 -3.95 -5.09 -1.79
N THR A 154 -3.91 -3.83 -2.21
CA THR A 154 -2.83 -3.28 -3.04
C THR A 154 -1.51 -3.20 -2.28
N LEU A 155 -1.52 -2.69 -1.04
CA LEU A 155 -0.32 -2.62 -0.20
C LEU A 155 0.25 -4.00 0.11
N ALA A 156 -0.60 -5.01 0.33
CA ALA A 156 -0.13 -6.38 0.50
C ALA A 156 0.56 -6.94 -0.77
N ALA A 157 0.03 -6.62 -1.96
CA ALA A 157 0.67 -6.99 -3.23
C ALA A 157 2.00 -6.24 -3.45
N PHE A 158 2.08 -4.97 -3.06
CA PHE A 158 3.33 -4.19 -3.11
C PHE A 158 4.40 -4.77 -2.18
N ALA A 159 4.02 -5.16 -0.97
CA ALA A 159 4.93 -5.81 -0.03
C ALA A 159 5.46 -7.14 -0.58
N ASP A 160 4.64 -7.95 -1.26
CA ASP A 160 5.12 -9.15 -1.95
C ASP A 160 6.11 -8.82 -3.07
N ALA A 161 5.82 -7.81 -3.89
CA ALA A 161 6.72 -7.38 -4.96
C ALA A 161 8.09 -6.93 -4.43
N MET A 162 8.12 -6.34 -3.23
CA MET A 162 9.34 -5.96 -2.51
C MET A 162 10.00 -7.12 -1.75
N GLN A 163 9.43 -8.34 -1.81
CA GLN A 163 9.88 -9.52 -1.06
C GLN A 163 9.76 -9.36 0.47
N GLU A 164 8.89 -8.48 0.93
CA GLU A 164 8.56 -8.23 2.34
C GLU A 164 7.41 -9.14 2.81
N ALA A 165 7.61 -10.46 2.75
CA ALA A 165 6.56 -11.47 2.98
C ALA A 165 5.86 -11.36 4.35
N LYS A 166 6.58 -10.93 5.39
CA LYS A 166 5.99 -10.76 6.73
C LYS A 166 5.07 -9.55 6.77
N VAL A 167 5.46 -8.44 6.12
CA VAL A 167 4.63 -7.24 5.96
C VAL A 167 3.37 -7.55 5.16
N ALA A 168 3.52 -8.25 4.03
CA ALA A 168 2.39 -8.70 3.21
C ALA A 168 1.40 -9.55 4.02
N LYS A 169 1.89 -10.44 4.89
CA LYS A 169 1.06 -11.27 5.76
C LYS A 169 0.28 -10.44 6.77
N LEU A 170 0.88 -9.43 7.40
CA LEU A 170 0.20 -8.53 8.33
C LEU A 170 -0.89 -7.72 7.62
N LEU A 171 -0.58 -7.11 6.47
CA LEU A 171 -1.57 -6.35 5.70
C LEU A 171 -2.75 -7.21 5.24
N ARG A 172 -2.51 -8.48 4.87
CA ARG A 172 -3.59 -9.43 4.55
C ARG A 172 -4.39 -9.90 5.75
N SER A 173 -3.85 -9.85 6.97
CA SER A 173 -4.64 -10.19 8.14
C SER A 173 -5.76 -9.18 8.39
N ILE A 174 -5.54 -7.91 8.09
CA ILE A 174 -6.56 -6.86 8.16
C ILE A 174 -7.76 -7.15 7.25
N LEU A 175 -7.52 -7.71 6.06
CA LEU A 175 -8.60 -8.04 5.09
C LEU A 175 -9.46 -9.27 5.48
N ARG A 176 -9.17 -9.93 6.57
CA ARG A 176 -9.86 -11.17 6.98
C ARG A 176 -10.75 -10.98 8.20
N ASP A 177 -10.61 -9.87 8.85
CA ASP A 177 -11.40 -9.45 9.99
C ASP A 177 -12.66 -8.72 9.51
#